data_15dca84fd2f2d5581555e111e3c517a3
#
_entry.id   15dca84fd2f2d5581555e111e3c517a3
#
_cell.length_a   1.000
_cell.length_b   1.000
_cell.length_c   1.000
_cell.angle_alpha   90.00
_cell.angle_beta   90.00
_cell.angle_gamma   90.00
#
_symmetry.space_group_name_H-M   'P 1'
#
loop_
_entity.id
_entity.type
_entity.pdbx_description
1 polymer ?
#
loop_
_entity_poly.entity_id
_entity_poly.type
_entity_poly.pdbx_seq_one_letter_code
_entity_poly.pdbx_strand_id
1 'polypeptide(L)'
;MAREGAGGGARARSRGAGGWTWPRATRLERVFQAVAGAFLAGAIALGLSLQPSPTGTGTHTILGLPPCGMLLVTGKPCPTCGVTTSFVLAAHGRFGDALKNQPFGLVLFALVVAGLVAMLATLAAGRSWGPVLVPWTVTTFILALVIVGLVSWMYKWSTM
;
A
#
# COMPACT_ATOMS: atom_id res chain seq x y z
N MET A 1 36.02 -59.81 32.75
CA MET A 1 35.92 -59.93 31.30
C MET A 1 34.99 -58.81 30.79
N ALA A 2 35.60 -57.86 30.18
CA ALA A 2 34.99 -56.63 29.66
C ALA A 2 34.34 -56.87 28.30
N ARG A 3 33.29 -56.13 27.98
CA ARG A 3 32.99 -55.68 26.61
C ARG A 3 32.22 -54.38 26.67
N GLU A 4 32.97 -53.36 26.49
CA GLU A 4 32.49 -52.04 26.05
C GLU A 4 32.08 -52.11 24.59
N GLY A 5 31.03 -51.41 24.28
CA GLY A 5 30.52 -51.20 22.92
C GLY A 5 29.78 -49.86 22.86
N ALA A 6 30.51 -48.78 23.13
CA ALA A 6 30.04 -47.44 22.94
C ALA A 6 30.14 -47.05 21.45
N GLY A 7 29.10 -47.17 20.72
CA GLY A 7 28.95 -46.63 19.36
C GLY A 7 28.07 -45.37 19.37
N GLY A 8 28.53 -44.28 19.94
CA GLY A 8 27.90 -42.98 19.86
C GLY A 8 28.07 -42.37 18.47
N GLY A 9 27.24 -42.77 17.53
CA GLY A 9 27.12 -42.10 16.24
C GLY A 9 26.57 -40.68 16.41
N ALA A 10 27.45 -39.71 16.57
CA ALA A 10 27.14 -38.30 16.45
C ALA A 10 26.62 -38.05 15.03
N ARG A 11 25.30 -38.01 14.88
CA ARG A 11 24.67 -37.49 13.67
C ARG A 11 25.10 -36.03 13.54
N ALA A 12 26.10 -35.79 12.72
CA ALA A 12 26.44 -34.49 12.23
C ALA A 12 25.16 -33.90 11.59
N ARG A 13 24.52 -33.01 12.31
CA ARG A 13 23.48 -32.15 11.72
C ARG A 13 24.18 -31.36 10.62
N SER A 14 23.99 -31.77 9.39
CA SER A 14 24.31 -30.96 8.23
C SER A 14 23.60 -29.60 8.41
N ARG A 15 24.35 -28.59 8.79
CA ARG A 15 23.93 -27.21 8.68
C ARG A 15 23.80 -26.93 7.17
N GLY A 16 22.63 -27.29 6.61
CA GLY A 16 22.27 -26.91 5.28
C GLY A 16 22.37 -25.39 5.20
N ALA A 17 23.02 -24.92 4.15
CA ALA A 17 23.18 -23.52 3.80
C ALA A 17 21.90 -22.77 4.13
N GLY A 18 21.99 -21.76 5.00
CA GLY A 18 20.86 -20.97 5.48
C GLY A 18 20.25 -20.12 4.36
N GLY A 19 19.55 -20.77 3.46
CA GLY A 19 18.63 -20.10 2.55
C GLY A 19 17.53 -19.45 3.38
N TRP A 20 17.37 -18.16 3.27
CA TRP A 20 16.27 -17.44 3.88
C TRP A 20 14.94 -18.05 3.41
N THR A 21 14.26 -18.79 4.29
CA THR A 21 12.96 -19.38 3.99
C THR A 21 11.87 -18.50 4.56
N TRP A 22 11.02 -17.98 3.70
CA TRP A 22 9.84 -17.23 4.11
C TRP A 22 8.91 -18.10 4.94
N PRO A 23 8.47 -17.66 6.14
CA PRO A 23 7.54 -18.42 6.94
C PRO A 23 6.20 -18.61 6.19
N ARG A 24 5.56 -19.74 6.44
CA ARG A 24 4.21 -19.99 5.90
C ARG A 24 3.17 -19.18 6.66
N ALA A 25 2.21 -18.65 5.94
CA ALA A 25 1.12 -17.92 6.53
C ALA A 25 0.18 -18.85 7.32
N THR A 26 -0.20 -18.42 8.52
CA THR A 26 -1.25 -19.04 9.32
C THR A 26 -2.62 -18.85 8.67
N ARG A 27 -3.64 -19.60 9.12
CA ARG A 27 -5.02 -19.42 8.62
C ARG A 27 -5.52 -18.00 8.84
N LEU A 28 -5.25 -17.42 10.01
CA LEU A 28 -5.66 -16.05 10.34
C LEU A 28 -4.98 -15.03 9.42
N GLU A 29 -3.68 -15.16 9.18
CA GLU A 29 -2.95 -14.29 8.26
C GLU A 29 -3.50 -14.37 6.84
N ARG A 30 -3.86 -15.56 6.36
CA ARG A 30 -4.47 -15.72 5.03
C ARG A 30 -5.84 -15.04 4.93
N VAL A 31 -6.67 -15.14 5.96
CA VAL A 31 -7.96 -14.43 6.02
C VAL A 31 -7.72 -12.92 5.97
N PHE A 32 -6.78 -12.43 6.79
CA PHE A 32 -6.40 -11.02 6.78
C PHE A 32 -5.89 -10.55 5.41
N GLN A 33 -5.01 -11.35 4.77
CA GLN A 33 -4.51 -11.08 3.41
C GLN A 33 -5.64 -11.01 2.39
N ALA A 34 -6.59 -11.96 2.45
CA ALA A 34 -7.72 -11.99 1.54
C ALA A 34 -8.64 -10.76 1.71
N VAL A 35 -8.95 -10.40 2.97
CA VAL A 35 -9.77 -9.22 3.28
C VAL A 35 -9.08 -7.94 2.85
N ALA A 36 -7.78 -7.79 3.15
CA ALA A 36 -7.00 -6.63 2.75
C ALA A 36 -6.90 -6.54 1.21
N GLY A 37 -6.67 -7.65 0.53
CA GLY A 37 -6.68 -7.72 -0.94
C GLY A 37 -8.02 -7.33 -1.53
N ALA A 38 -9.12 -7.80 -0.97
CA ALA A 38 -10.48 -7.43 -1.38
C ALA A 38 -10.73 -5.92 -1.20
N PHE A 39 -10.25 -5.34 -0.09
CA PHE A 39 -10.35 -3.90 0.16
C PHE A 39 -9.57 -3.09 -0.88
N LEU A 40 -8.32 -3.49 -1.19
CA LEU A 40 -7.50 -2.82 -2.21
C LEU A 40 -8.13 -2.93 -3.61
N ALA A 41 -8.65 -4.11 -3.97
CA ALA A 41 -9.37 -4.32 -5.21
C ALA A 41 -10.64 -3.46 -5.28
N GLY A 42 -11.39 -3.37 -4.19
CA GLY A 42 -12.57 -2.51 -4.06
C GLY A 42 -12.23 -1.03 -4.25
N ALA A 43 -11.11 -0.56 -3.70
CA ALA A 43 -10.64 0.82 -3.90
C ALA A 43 -10.34 1.11 -5.37
N ILE A 44 -9.72 0.19 -6.10
CA ILE A 44 -9.47 0.32 -7.54
C ILE A 44 -10.79 0.32 -8.32
N ALA A 45 -11.69 -0.63 -8.02
CA ALA A 45 -13.01 -0.72 -8.66
C ALA A 45 -13.84 0.55 -8.44
N LEU A 46 -13.81 1.10 -7.22
CA LEU A 46 -14.44 2.39 -6.91
C LEU A 46 -13.81 3.52 -7.73
N GLY A 47 -12.47 3.56 -7.81
CA GLY A 47 -11.76 4.54 -8.64
C GLY A 47 -12.17 4.48 -10.11
N LEU A 48 -12.37 3.28 -10.66
CA LEU A 48 -12.84 3.06 -12.03
C LEU A 48 -14.31 3.43 -12.23
N SER A 49 -15.15 3.32 -11.21
CA SER A 49 -16.58 3.66 -11.29
C SER A 49 -16.87 5.15 -11.18
N LEU A 50 -15.93 5.93 -10.63
CA LEU A 50 -16.09 7.38 -10.44
C LEU A 50 -15.60 8.17 -11.66
N GLN A 51 -16.30 9.27 -11.98
CA GLN A 51 -15.80 10.23 -12.96
C GLN A 51 -14.89 11.26 -12.27
N PRO A 52 -13.68 11.53 -12.82
CA PRO A 52 -12.80 12.53 -12.24
C PRO A 52 -13.40 13.92 -12.38
N SER A 53 -13.39 14.71 -11.31
CA SER A 53 -13.88 16.09 -11.33
C SER A 53 -13.06 16.95 -12.30
N PRO A 54 -13.68 17.72 -13.19
CA PRO A 54 -12.99 18.59 -14.13
C PRO A 54 -12.23 19.74 -13.43
N THR A 55 -12.64 20.10 -12.21
CA THR A 55 -11.98 21.14 -11.42
C THR A 55 -10.71 20.64 -10.70
N GLY A 56 -10.39 19.36 -10.83
CA GLY A 56 -9.24 18.75 -10.16
C GLY A 56 -9.42 18.52 -8.65
N THR A 57 -10.60 18.85 -8.10
CA THR A 57 -10.96 18.67 -6.69
C THR A 57 -12.41 18.23 -6.56
N GLY A 58 -12.81 17.71 -5.39
CA GLY A 58 -14.22 17.44 -5.11
C GLY A 58 -14.77 16.11 -5.67
N THR A 59 -13.99 15.22 -6.28
CA THR A 59 -14.50 13.91 -6.74
C THR A 59 -15.18 13.12 -5.61
N HIS A 60 -14.74 13.28 -4.37
CA HIS A 60 -15.35 12.64 -3.20
C HIS A 60 -16.78 13.12 -2.91
N THR A 61 -17.20 14.30 -3.40
CA THR A 61 -18.57 14.80 -3.19
C THR A 61 -19.59 13.99 -3.99
N ILE A 62 -19.18 13.31 -5.07
CA ILE A 62 -20.03 12.38 -5.83
C ILE A 62 -20.48 11.21 -4.93
N LEU A 63 -19.67 10.87 -3.90
CA LEU A 63 -19.99 9.85 -2.90
C LEU A 63 -20.86 10.39 -1.75
N GLY A 64 -21.40 11.60 -1.85
CA GLY A 64 -22.20 12.24 -0.81
C GLY A 64 -21.36 12.81 0.35
N LEU A 65 -20.03 12.85 0.23
CA LEU A 65 -19.16 13.45 1.24
C LEU A 65 -19.19 14.99 1.15
N PRO A 66 -19.09 15.70 2.28
CA PRO A 66 -19.13 17.16 2.28
C PRO A 66 -17.92 17.74 1.52
N PRO A 67 -18.08 18.90 0.86
CA PRO A 67 -16.98 19.58 0.21
C PRO A 67 -15.91 20.02 1.23
N CYS A 68 -14.69 20.26 0.74
CA CYS A 68 -13.57 20.62 1.61
C CYS A 68 -13.83 21.96 2.31
N GLY A 69 -14.01 21.95 3.64
CA GLY A 69 -14.26 23.14 4.44
C GLY A 69 -13.14 24.18 4.34
N MET A 70 -11.89 23.75 4.30
CA MET A 70 -10.75 24.67 4.13
C MET A 70 -10.82 25.40 2.80
N LEU A 71 -11.16 24.70 1.71
CA LEU A 71 -11.32 25.32 0.38
C LEU A 71 -12.47 26.33 0.36
N LEU A 72 -13.58 26.02 1.05
CA LEU A 72 -14.74 26.92 1.14
C LEU A 72 -14.47 28.19 1.94
N VAL A 73 -13.72 28.08 3.04
CA VAL A 73 -13.48 29.21 3.96
C VAL A 73 -12.29 30.07 3.51
N THR A 74 -11.22 29.44 3.03
CA THR A 74 -9.95 30.14 2.75
C THR A 74 -9.64 30.29 1.27
N GLY A 75 -10.39 29.62 0.38
CA GLY A 75 -10.08 29.53 -1.04
C GLY A 75 -8.82 28.72 -1.35
N LYS A 76 -8.18 28.12 -0.34
CA LYS A 76 -6.94 27.35 -0.49
C LYS A 76 -7.17 25.85 -0.30
N PRO A 77 -6.44 25.00 -1.04
CA PRO A 77 -6.59 23.56 -0.97
C PRO A 77 -6.04 23.00 0.33
N CYS A 78 -6.75 22.06 0.96
CA CYS A 78 -6.22 21.29 2.09
C CYS A 78 -5.19 20.25 1.57
N PRO A 79 -4.40 19.62 2.47
CA PRO A 79 -3.38 18.63 2.09
C PRO A 79 -3.90 17.45 1.28
N THR A 80 -5.18 17.11 1.43
CA THR A 80 -5.82 15.99 0.73
C THR A 80 -6.67 16.41 -0.47
N CYS A 81 -6.79 17.74 -0.74
CA CYS A 81 -7.56 18.24 -1.88
C CYS A 81 -6.96 17.77 -3.21
N GLY A 82 -7.79 17.08 -4.01
CA GLY A 82 -7.40 16.55 -5.30
C GLY A 82 -6.76 15.15 -5.26
N VAL A 83 -6.47 14.58 -4.09
CA VAL A 83 -5.93 13.20 -3.96
C VAL A 83 -6.89 12.19 -4.57
N THR A 84 -8.17 12.24 -4.20
CA THR A 84 -9.20 11.35 -4.77
C THR A 84 -9.33 11.55 -6.27
N THR A 85 -9.34 12.79 -6.76
CA THR A 85 -9.41 13.09 -8.19
C THR A 85 -8.20 12.52 -8.94
N SER A 86 -6.97 12.67 -8.40
CA SER A 86 -5.76 12.11 -9.00
C SER A 86 -5.75 10.59 -8.95
N PHE A 87 -6.26 9.99 -7.88
CA PHE A 87 -6.43 8.53 -7.80
C PHE A 87 -7.38 8.02 -8.89
N VAL A 88 -8.52 8.67 -9.07
CA VAL A 88 -9.51 8.34 -10.11
C VAL A 88 -8.93 8.54 -11.50
N LEU A 89 -8.22 9.65 -11.75
CA LEU A 89 -7.51 9.88 -13.02
C LEU A 89 -6.51 8.76 -13.31
N ALA A 90 -5.72 8.34 -12.31
CA ALA A 90 -4.76 7.25 -12.45
C ALA A 90 -5.45 5.91 -12.72
N ALA A 91 -6.58 5.63 -12.07
CA ALA A 91 -7.39 4.44 -12.32
C ALA A 91 -7.88 4.36 -13.77
N HIS A 92 -8.19 5.51 -14.39
CA HIS A 92 -8.55 5.60 -15.81
C HIS A 92 -7.34 5.68 -16.77
N GLY A 93 -6.10 5.44 -16.29
CA GLY A 93 -4.88 5.46 -17.11
C GLY A 93 -4.37 6.86 -17.44
N ARG A 94 -4.99 7.93 -16.91
CA ARG A 94 -4.60 9.34 -17.15
C ARG A 94 -3.50 9.78 -16.18
N PHE A 95 -2.36 9.10 -16.21
CA PHE A 95 -1.26 9.30 -15.24
C PHE A 95 -0.66 10.71 -15.31
N GLY A 96 -0.55 11.28 -16.52
CA GLY A 96 -0.05 12.64 -16.71
C GLY A 96 -0.95 13.70 -16.05
N ASP A 97 -2.26 13.54 -16.17
CA ASP A 97 -3.24 14.45 -15.56
C ASP A 97 -3.28 14.26 -14.04
N ALA A 98 -3.18 13.01 -13.56
CA ALA A 98 -3.08 12.69 -12.15
C ALA A 98 -1.85 13.34 -11.51
N LEU A 99 -0.69 13.26 -12.17
CA LEU A 99 0.55 13.88 -11.71
C LEU A 99 0.44 15.41 -11.62
N LYS A 100 -0.11 16.04 -12.67
CA LYS A 100 -0.30 17.49 -12.71
C LYS A 100 -1.31 17.97 -11.67
N ASN A 101 -2.37 17.19 -11.42
CA ASN A 101 -3.39 17.56 -10.46
C ASN A 101 -2.91 17.44 -9.01
N GLN A 102 -2.42 16.24 -8.60
CA GLN A 102 -1.94 15.98 -7.24
C GLN A 102 -1.02 14.75 -7.25
N PRO A 103 0.31 14.92 -7.23
CA PRO A 103 1.28 13.83 -7.31
C PRO A 103 1.06 12.72 -6.26
N PHE A 104 0.67 13.10 -5.04
CA PHE A 104 0.41 12.15 -3.96
C PHE A 104 -0.73 11.16 -4.29
N GLY A 105 -1.78 11.61 -5.00
CA GLY A 105 -2.87 10.73 -5.42
C GLY A 105 -2.41 9.66 -6.41
N LEU A 106 -1.48 9.99 -7.31
CA LEU A 106 -0.85 9.04 -8.22
C LEU A 106 0.02 8.03 -7.47
N VAL A 107 0.84 8.49 -6.51
CA VAL A 107 1.65 7.62 -5.65
C VAL A 107 0.76 6.67 -4.87
N LEU A 108 -0.33 7.17 -4.29
CA LEU A 108 -1.28 6.33 -3.55
C LEU A 108 -1.90 5.25 -4.45
N PHE A 109 -2.30 5.59 -5.68
CA PHE A 109 -2.80 4.61 -6.65
C PHE A 109 -1.75 3.52 -6.96
N ALA A 110 -0.51 3.92 -7.24
CA ALA A 110 0.58 2.98 -7.49
C ALA A 110 0.83 2.03 -6.30
N LEU A 111 0.77 2.55 -5.07
CA LEU A 111 0.91 1.75 -3.86
C LEU A 111 -0.26 0.77 -3.65
N VAL A 112 -1.49 1.20 -3.97
CA VAL A 112 -2.67 0.33 -3.90
C VAL A 112 -2.54 -0.83 -4.90
N VAL A 113 -2.12 -0.55 -6.13
CA VAL A 113 -1.89 -1.58 -7.16
C VAL A 113 -0.74 -2.52 -6.74
N ALA A 114 0.40 -1.98 -6.35
CA ALA A 114 1.55 -2.77 -5.88
C ALA A 114 1.18 -3.63 -4.65
N GLY A 115 0.45 -3.06 -3.70
CA GLY A 115 -0.05 -3.75 -2.53
C GLY A 115 -0.99 -4.90 -2.89
N LEU A 116 -1.91 -4.68 -3.83
CA LEU A 116 -2.82 -5.73 -4.31
C LEU A 116 -2.04 -6.88 -4.96
N VAL A 117 -1.11 -6.57 -5.86
CA VAL A 117 -0.26 -7.58 -6.52
C VAL A 117 0.55 -8.37 -5.49
N ALA A 118 1.20 -7.67 -4.54
CA ALA A 118 1.96 -8.31 -3.48
C ALA A 118 1.08 -9.19 -2.58
N MET A 119 -0.14 -8.75 -2.27
CA MET A 119 -1.12 -9.49 -1.46
C MET A 119 -1.55 -10.78 -2.17
N LEU A 120 -1.89 -10.68 -3.44
CA LEU A 120 -2.28 -11.85 -4.26
C LEU A 120 -1.11 -12.84 -4.41
N ALA A 121 0.10 -12.34 -4.69
CA ALA A 121 1.29 -13.17 -4.83
C ALA A 121 1.63 -13.93 -3.54
N THR A 122 1.57 -13.28 -2.39
CA THR A 122 1.87 -13.94 -1.10
C THR A 122 0.76 -14.88 -0.66
N LEU A 123 -0.51 -14.55 -0.94
CA LEU A 123 -1.65 -15.43 -0.69
C LEU A 123 -1.54 -16.71 -1.54
N ALA A 124 -1.23 -16.58 -2.83
CA ALA A 124 -1.01 -17.71 -3.74
C ALA A 124 0.20 -18.57 -3.32
N ALA A 125 1.29 -17.94 -2.89
CA ALA A 125 2.49 -18.63 -2.40
C ALA A 125 2.34 -19.20 -0.98
N GLY A 126 1.27 -18.87 -0.26
CA GLY A 126 1.07 -19.27 1.14
C GLY A 126 2.10 -18.70 2.11
N ARG A 127 2.65 -17.52 1.82
CA ARG A 127 3.73 -16.86 2.58
C ARG A 127 3.20 -15.81 3.56
N SER A 128 3.87 -15.69 4.71
CA SER A 128 3.55 -14.69 5.73
C SER A 128 4.16 -13.32 5.40
N TRP A 129 3.48 -12.25 5.81
CA TRP A 129 3.97 -10.87 5.74
C TRP A 129 4.82 -10.46 6.94
N GLY A 130 4.89 -11.29 7.99
CA GLY A 130 5.61 -10.98 9.22
C GLY A 130 7.00 -10.37 9.02
N PRO A 131 7.85 -10.91 8.13
CA PRO A 131 9.19 -10.36 7.91
C PRO A 131 9.22 -8.95 7.31
N VAL A 132 8.16 -8.50 6.64
CA VAL A 132 8.06 -7.16 6.04
C VAL A 132 7.54 -6.13 7.03
N LEU A 133 6.72 -6.57 8.01
CA LEU A 133 6.12 -5.71 9.03
C LEU A 133 7.06 -5.42 10.20
N VAL A 134 8.35 -5.24 9.92
CA VAL A 134 9.31 -4.81 10.95
C VAL A 134 9.04 -3.34 11.28
N PRO A 135 9.03 -2.93 12.56
CA PRO A 135 8.72 -1.55 12.97
C PRO A 135 9.51 -0.48 12.21
N TRP A 136 10.77 -0.75 11.94
CA TRP A 136 11.63 0.17 11.18
C TRP A 136 11.14 0.40 9.73
N THR A 137 10.78 -0.66 9.01
CA THR A 137 10.29 -0.55 7.63
C THR A 137 8.95 0.19 7.57
N VAL A 138 8.05 -0.12 8.50
CA VAL A 138 6.75 0.56 8.62
C VAL A 138 6.94 2.05 8.92
N THR A 139 7.79 2.38 9.90
CA THR A 139 8.05 3.78 10.27
C THR A 139 8.66 4.56 9.10
N THR A 140 9.68 4.01 8.44
CA THR A 140 10.32 4.66 7.28
C THR A 140 9.32 4.87 6.14
N PHE A 141 8.45 3.89 5.88
CA PHE A 141 7.41 3.99 4.86
C PHE A 141 6.39 5.09 5.19
N ILE A 142 5.92 5.16 6.44
CA ILE A 142 4.99 6.21 6.88
C ILE A 142 5.64 7.59 6.75
N LEU A 143 6.88 7.75 7.20
CA LEU A 143 7.61 9.02 7.08
C LEU A 143 7.76 9.44 5.61
N ALA A 144 8.11 8.51 4.73
CA ALA A 144 8.20 8.78 3.29
C ALA A 144 6.86 9.25 2.71
N LEU A 145 5.76 8.59 3.08
CA LEU A 145 4.41 9.00 2.63
C LEU A 145 4.03 10.39 3.15
N VAL A 146 4.35 10.71 4.40
CA VAL A 146 4.09 12.05 4.97
C VAL A 146 4.89 13.11 4.20
N ILE A 147 6.17 12.87 3.93
CA ILE A 147 7.02 13.81 3.18
C ILE A 147 6.47 14.01 1.76
N VAL A 148 6.15 12.93 1.04
CA VAL A 148 5.57 13.01 -0.30
C VAL A 148 4.23 13.75 -0.28
N GLY A 149 3.40 13.50 0.73
CA GLY A 149 2.13 14.19 0.93
C GLY A 149 2.30 15.71 1.14
N LEU A 150 3.25 16.11 1.99
CA LEU A 150 3.55 17.52 2.25
C LEU A 150 4.12 18.23 1.01
N VAL A 151 5.08 17.62 0.32
CA VAL A 151 5.64 18.18 -0.92
C VAL A 151 4.56 18.33 -1.99
N SER A 152 3.72 17.32 -2.15
CA SER A 152 2.60 17.33 -3.09
C SER A 152 1.55 18.40 -2.74
N TRP A 153 1.31 18.63 -1.46
CA TRP A 153 0.44 19.71 -0.99
C TRP A 153 1.02 21.09 -1.30
N MET A 154 2.30 21.31 -1.03
CA MET A 154 3.00 22.57 -1.37
C MET A 154 2.92 22.84 -2.89
N TYR A 155 3.12 21.79 -3.70
CA TYR A 155 2.92 21.88 -5.15
C TYR A 155 1.50 22.32 -5.50
N LYS A 156 0.48 21.67 -4.94
CA LYS A 156 -0.93 22.02 -5.20
C LYS A 156 -1.27 23.44 -4.73
N TRP A 157 -0.72 23.86 -3.60
CA TRP A 157 -0.89 25.21 -3.07
C TRP A 157 -0.31 26.28 -4.01
N SER A 158 0.79 25.99 -4.69
CA SER A 158 1.44 26.92 -5.62
C SER A 158 0.77 26.96 -7.02
N THR A 159 -0.04 25.95 -7.35
CA THR A 159 -0.67 25.83 -8.68
C THR A 159 -2.15 26.21 -8.71
N MET A 160 -2.76 26.50 -7.57
CA MET A 160 -4.11 27.04 -7.41
C MET A 160 -4.06 28.50 -6.98
#